data_e91d7c2f1f1f0396672ded20ddf6c5c4
#
_entry.id   e91d7c2f1f1f0396672ded20ddf6c5c4
#
_cell.length_a   1.000
_cell.length_b   1.000
_cell.length_c   1.000
_cell.angle_alpha   90.00
_cell.angle_beta   90.00
_cell.angle_gamma   90.00
#
_symmetry.space_group_name_H-M   'P 1'
#
loop_
_entity.id
_entity.type
_entity.pdbx_description
1 polymer ?
#
loop_
_entity_poly.entity_id
_entity_poly.type
_entity_poly.pdbx_seq_one_letter_code
_entity_poly.pdbx_strand_id
1 'polypeptide(L)'
;MAYKTHVLFIVLILFSAYAKAQDSLKTQVSFDLTTEAAVGTGDYTAYQIVSNRYHVLGTRSNTAYLRGAVNVEHRLSKDFLLSGVVDGVVSVHADHKAYLQQCYVNLSYRPFFVEAGLREIKPALREEQLSSGSFVLGSNAKPIPQVRVGTDGFWTVPFTKKWLEISFDCGYGKFMDDDYRKDLFDLSPPMNMSCATGAYYHQKYLYLRTNSSMRFYFVAGMEHAVQVCGTGYKYVDGVVKAKEKPVSLRSLFDVFLPLGDSHYYEHDAMEDWIYGNHIGMMTIQLGWNINKHELLEAYIDNPFEDGSGIRKGNGWDGLWGLQYSNKAEGIQTVRGVVAEYFQTTNQSGPLHWDSRDYPEPVRSQVTDYVTGKDNYYNHSFYNNYGYYGMALGNPLLTSPIYNKDGYTAFRDNRIKAWHLGVKGEISDRLSYLVKGSYREGWGTYDVPLPDRHYSFDAMIQGLYKMGPWQFSAAYALDKGNIYGNCSTFDIKIGYHGKIL
;
A
#
# COMPACT_ATOMS: atom_id res chain seq x y z
N MET A 1 9.62 8.90 25.94
CA MET A 1 10.20 10.26 26.13
C MET A 1 11.09 10.71 24.96
N ALA A 2 11.88 9.84 24.34
CA ALA A 2 12.79 10.17 23.22
C ALA A 2 12.07 10.73 21.96
N TYR A 3 10.86 10.31 21.67
CA TYR A 3 10.10 10.71 20.48
C TYR A 3 9.74 12.22 20.47
N LYS A 4 9.46 12.81 21.64
CA LYS A 4 9.15 14.25 21.76
C LYS A 4 10.36 15.14 21.45
N THR A 5 11.58 14.65 21.73
CA THR A 5 12.82 15.40 21.51
C THR A 5 13.19 15.49 20.03
N HIS A 6 12.91 14.43 19.25
CA HIS A 6 13.25 14.39 17.82
C HIS A 6 12.29 15.25 16.99
N VAL A 7 11.00 15.27 17.34
CA VAL A 7 10.01 16.17 16.70
C VAL A 7 10.35 17.64 16.96
N LEU A 8 10.77 17.97 18.18
CA LEU A 8 11.19 19.33 18.53
C LEU A 8 12.47 19.73 17.75
N PHE A 9 13.39 18.80 17.52
CA PHE A 9 14.62 19.04 16.77
C PHE A 9 14.36 19.28 15.28
N ILE A 10 13.44 18.53 14.67
CA ILE A 10 13.01 18.72 13.27
C ILE A 10 12.27 20.05 13.11
N VAL A 11 11.39 20.41 14.03
CA VAL A 11 10.71 21.71 14.06
C VAL A 11 11.72 22.85 14.25
N LEU A 12 12.74 22.67 15.08
CA LEU A 12 13.83 23.64 15.26
C LEU A 12 14.72 23.79 14.03
N ILE A 13 14.99 22.70 13.30
CA ILE A 13 15.72 22.74 12.01
C ILE A 13 14.90 23.49 10.97
N LEU A 14 13.60 23.22 10.86
CA LEU A 14 12.70 23.92 9.95
C LEU A 14 12.57 25.42 10.33
N PHE A 15 12.52 25.72 11.63
CA PHE A 15 12.54 27.11 12.13
C PHE A 15 13.89 27.81 11.94
N SER A 16 15.01 27.11 12.06
CA SER A 16 16.34 27.70 11.82
C SER A 16 16.61 27.92 10.32
N ALA A 17 16.04 27.11 9.43
CA ALA A 17 16.00 27.35 8.00
C ALA A 17 15.16 28.59 7.67
N TYR A 18 14.04 28.80 8.37
CA TYR A 18 13.21 30.00 8.27
C TYR A 18 13.97 31.29 8.68
N ALA A 19 14.74 31.24 9.76
CA ALA A 19 15.49 32.42 10.28
C ALA A 19 16.67 32.86 9.38
N LYS A 20 17.18 32.00 8.51
CA LYS A 20 18.24 32.30 7.53
C LYS A 20 17.73 32.64 6.11
N ALA A 21 16.42 32.52 5.87
CA ALA A 21 15.82 32.73 4.54
C ALA A 21 15.58 34.22 4.26
N GLN A 22 16.66 34.99 4.17
CA GLN A 22 16.58 36.39 3.68
C GLN A 22 16.43 36.47 2.15
N ASP A 23 16.41 35.32 1.46
CA ASP A 23 16.24 35.23 0.00
C ASP A 23 14.84 34.60 -0.28
N SER A 24 13.80 35.42 -0.17
CA SER A 24 12.36 35.04 -0.27
C SER A 24 11.98 34.34 -1.58
N LEU A 25 12.82 34.42 -2.61
CA LEU A 25 12.61 33.78 -3.92
C LEU A 25 12.99 32.27 -3.94
N LYS A 26 13.67 31.79 -2.91
CA LYS A 26 14.18 30.39 -2.86
C LYS A 26 13.40 29.48 -1.91
N THR A 27 12.64 30.04 -0.97
CA THR A 27 11.90 29.27 0.02
C THR A 27 10.40 29.50 -0.16
N GLN A 28 9.65 28.44 -0.18
CA GLN A 28 8.20 28.45 -0.14
C GLN A 28 7.71 27.71 1.09
N VAL A 29 6.78 28.29 1.82
CA VAL A 29 6.13 27.68 2.97
C VAL A 29 4.62 27.73 2.75
N SER A 30 4.00 26.57 2.79
CA SER A 30 2.55 26.42 2.69
C SER A 30 2.01 25.58 3.85
N PHE A 31 0.71 25.69 4.08
CA PHE A 31 0.03 24.84 5.03
C PHE A 31 -1.29 24.34 4.46
N ASP A 32 -1.67 23.15 4.93
CA ASP A 32 -2.95 22.53 4.62
C ASP A 32 -3.70 22.26 5.92
N LEU A 33 -4.98 22.59 5.95
CA LEU A 33 -5.89 22.24 7.02
C LEU A 33 -7.06 21.47 6.43
N THR A 34 -7.35 20.29 6.97
CA THR A 34 -8.43 19.45 6.48
C THR A 34 -9.23 18.91 7.65
N THR A 35 -10.55 18.97 7.55
CA THR A 35 -11.46 18.24 8.42
C THR A 35 -12.37 17.36 7.58
N GLU A 36 -12.63 16.16 8.08
CA GLU A 36 -13.50 15.19 7.43
C GLU A 36 -14.34 14.46 8.48
N ALA A 37 -15.59 14.22 8.16
CA ALA A 37 -16.52 13.49 9.02
C ALA A 37 -17.34 12.53 8.16
N ALA A 38 -17.31 11.25 8.54
CA ALA A 38 -18.08 10.18 7.95
C ALA A 38 -19.12 9.70 8.95
N VAL A 39 -20.40 9.81 8.60
CA VAL A 39 -21.54 9.41 9.43
C VAL A 39 -22.37 8.40 8.68
N GLY A 40 -22.76 7.32 9.34
CA GLY A 40 -23.48 6.26 8.65
C GLY A 40 -24.09 5.22 9.54
N THR A 41 -24.60 4.19 8.90
CA THR A 41 -25.21 3.01 9.53
C THR A 41 -24.34 1.77 9.29
N GLY A 42 -24.48 0.78 10.13
CA GLY A 42 -23.66 -0.44 10.13
C GLY A 42 -22.47 -0.32 11.08
N ASP A 43 -21.66 -1.36 11.14
CA ASP A 43 -20.51 -1.44 12.07
C ASP A 43 -19.30 -0.63 11.56
N TYR A 44 -19.19 -0.46 10.25
CA TYR A 44 -18.03 0.14 9.58
C TYR A 44 -18.40 1.34 8.73
N THR A 45 -17.44 2.24 8.56
CA THR A 45 -17.45 3.24 7.48
C THR A 45 -17.36 2.49 6.15
N ALA A 46 -18.18 2.88 5.17
CA ALA A 46 -18.24 2.17 3.89
C ALA A 46 -16.86 2.06 3.22
N TYR A 47 -16.59 0.88 2.67
CA TYR A 47 -15.29 0.47 2.12
C TYR A 47 -14.65 1.50 1.19
N GLN A 48 -15.41 2.05 0.23
CA GLN A 48 -14.88 3.01 -0.74
C GLN A 48 -14.47 4.37 -0.13
N ILE A 49 -14.97 4.70 1.08
CA ILE A 49 -14.57 5.90 1.82
C ILE A 49 -13.22 5.69 2.52
N VAL A 50 -12.91 4.47 2.96
CA VAL A 50 -11.70 4.16 3.76
C VAL A 50 -10.54 3.66 2.88
N SER A 51 -10.84 2.87 1.84
CA SER A 51 -9.84 2.18 1.04
C SER A 51 -8.91 3.14 0.27
N ASN A 52 -7.62 2.79 0.20
CA ASN A 52 -6.58 3.54 -0.51
C ASN A 52 -6.47 5.02 -0.07
N ARG A 53 -6.63 5.29 1.23
CA ARG A 53 -6.57 6.63 1.82
C ARG A 53 -5.63 6.69 3.03
N TYR A 54 -4.61 5.84 3.04
CA TYR A 54 -3.54 5.80 4.05
C TYR A 54 -4.06 5.67 5.49
N HIS A 55 -5.23 5.06 5.67
CA HIS A 55 -5.87 4.85 6.98
C HIS A 55 -5.96 6.14 7.82
N VAL A 56 -6.25 7.28 7.18
CA VAL A 56 -6.44 8.55 7.89
C VAL A 56 -7.81 8.59 8.57
N LEU A 57 -8.84 8.16 7.86
CA LEU A 57 -10.19 7.99 8.41
C LEU A 57 -10.31 6.62 9.09
N GLY A 58 -10.98 6.57 10.24
CA GLY A 58 -11.21 5.33 10.97
C GLY A 58 -12.11 4.35 10.22
N THR A 59 -11.93 3.06 10.51
CA THR A 59 -12.74 1.98 9.91
C THR A 59 -14.12 1.85 10.51
N ARG A 60 -14.31 2.31 11.76
CA ARG A 60 -15.62 2.26 12.45
C ARG A 60 -16.55 3.35 11.94
N SER A 61 -17.85 3.08 11.94
CA SER A 61 -18.85 4.08 11.58
C SER A 61 -18.84 5.30 12.53
N ASN A 62 -19.26 6.46 12.03
CA ASN A 62 -19.35 7.72 12.76
C ASN A 62 -17.98 8.23 13.26
N THR A 63 -17.04 8.34 12.35
CA THR A 63 -15.66 8.79 12.58
C THR A 63 -15.43 10.19 12.01
N ALA A 64 -14.52 10.96 12.62
CA ALA A 64 -14.09 12.26 12.10
C ALA A 64 -12.64 12.55 12.46
N TYR A 65 -11.99 13.44 11.68
CA TYR A 65 -10.65 13.93 11.99
C TYR A 65 -10.44 15.41 11.63
N LEU A 66 -9.45 15.98 12.29
CA LEU A 66 -8.79 17.22 11.90
C LEU A 66 -7.33 16.89 11.56
N ARG A 67 -6.88 17.34 10.39
CA ARG A 67 -5.52 17.15 9.88
C ARG A 67 -4.90 18.50 9.55
N GLY A 68 -3.68 18.73 9.99
CA GLY A 68 -2.91 19.94 9.70
C GLY A 68 -1.52 19.61 9.23
N ALA A 69 -1.10 20.17 8.10
CA ALA A 69 0.23 19.99 7.54
C ALA A 69 0.91 21.30 7.26
N VAL A 70 2.24 21.35 7.47
CA VAL A 70 3.13 22.43 7.04
C VAL A 70 4.14 21.84 6.07
N ASN A 71 4.22 22.47 4.89
CA ASN A 71 5.10 22.07 3.80
C ASN A 71 6.16 23.16 3.60
N VAL A 72 7.41 22.77 3.51
CA VAL A 72 8.54 23.67 3.25
C VAL A 72 9.28 23.17 2.03
N GLU A 73 9.51 24.05 1.06
CA GLU A 73 10.38 23.81 -0.07
C GLU A 73 11.45 24.88 -0.14
N HIS A 74 12.71 24.48 -0.26
CA HIS A 74 13.85 25.37 -0.38
C HIS A 74 14.73 24.98 -1.55
N ARG A 75 14.81 25.85 -2.56
CA ARG A 75 15.64 25.64 -3.75
C ARG A 75 17.09 26.01 -3.45
N LEU A 76 17.93 24.98 -3.26
CA LEU A 76 19.36 25.15 -2.98
C LEU A 76 20.13 25.62 -4.22
N SER A 77 19.72 25.12 -5.41
CA SER A 77 20.28 25.51 -6.71
C SER A 77 19.27 25.21 -7.83
N LYS A 78 19.67 25.43 -9.09
CA LYS A 78 18.84 25.09 -10.25
C LYS A 78 18.39 23.61 -10.26
N ASP A 79 19.26 22.72 -9.83
CA ASP A 79 19.06 21.27 -9.91
C ASP A 79 18.77 20.61 -8.55
N PHE A 80 18.97 21.33 -7.42
CA PHE A 80 18.77 20.81 -6.08
C PHE A 80 17.57 21.46 -5.36
N LEU A 81 16.66 20.63 -4.86
CA LEU A 81 15.52 21.03 -4.05
C LEU A 81 15.54 20.28 -2.72
N LEU A 82 15.50 21.00 -1.61
CA LEU A 82 15.26 20.47 -0.28
C LEU A 82 13.78 20.70 0.06
N SER A 83 13.06 19.66 0.45
CA SER A 83 11.67 19.77 0.89
C SER A 83 11.43 18.98 2.17
N GLY A 84 10.38 19.34 2.89
CA GLY A 84 9.98 18.65 4.10
C GLY A 84 8.53 18.93 4.45
N VAL A 85 7.91 17.98 5.12
CA VAL A 85 6.52 18.05 5.57
C VAL A 85 6.44 17.61 7.03
N VAL A 86 5.63 18.30 7.81
CA VAL A 86 5.12 17.82 9.11
C VAL A 86 3.60 17.88 9.04
N ASP A 87 2.96 16.76 9.29
CA ASP A 87 1.54 16.54 9.09
C ASP A 87 0.99 15.70 10.25
N GLY A 88 0.06 16.28 10.99
CA GLY A 88 -0.55 15.67 12.16
C GLY A 88 -2.05 15.50 12.00
N VAL A 89 -2.56 14.45 12.62
CA VAL A 89 -4.00 14.09 12.63
C VAL A 89 -4.46 13.94 14.08
N VAL A 90 -5.63 14.52 14.38
CA VAL A 90 -6.41 14.23 15.58
C VAL A 90 -7.79 13.75 15.16
N SER A 91 -8.24 12.62 15.72
CA SER A 91 -9.46 11.96 15.30
C SER A 91 -10.32 11.50 16.48
N VAL A 92 -11.59 11.31 16.20
CA VAL A 92 -12.59 10.81 17.15
C VAL A 92 -13.30 9.60 16.54
N HIS A 93 -13.62 8.61 17.38
CA HIS A 93 -14.19 7.33 17.00
C HIS A 93 -13.38 6.60 15.90
N ALA A 94 -12.08 6.83 15.89
CA ALA A 94 -11.14 6.23 14.95
C ALA A 94 -10.20 5.25 15.68
N ASP A 95 -9.49 4.46 14.91
CA ASP A 95 -8.56 3.45 15.41
C ASP A 95 -7.37 4.08 16.15
N HIS A 96 -7.03 5.33 15.80
CA HIS A 96 -5.96 6.12 16.44
C HIS A 96 -6.47 7.52 16.74
N LYS A 97 -6.17 8.04 17.94
CA LYS A 97 -6.71 9.33 18.39
C LYS A 97 -5.88 10.54 17.95
N ALA A 98 -4.55 10.44 18.01
CA ALA A 98 -3.62 11.51 17.60
C ALA A 98 -2.30 10.89 17.15
N TYR A 99 -1.80 11.33 15.99
CA TYR A 99 -0.58 10.78 15.40
C TYR A 99 0.01 11.70 14.33
N LEU A 100 1.27 11.46 13.98
CA LEU A 100 1.89 12.01 12.77
C LEU A 100 1.56 11.13 11.60
N GLN A 101 0.94 11.70 10.57
CA GLN A 101 0.63 11.01 9.32
C GLN A 101 1.80 11.10 8.36
N GLN A 102 2.43 12.28 8.28
CA GLN A 102 3.66 12.47 7.54
C GLN A 102 4.65 13.31 8.34
N CYS A 103 5.91 12.93 8.28
CA CYS A 103 7.02 13.72 8.82
C CYS A 103 8.29 13.27 8.10
N TYR A 104 8.70 14.02 7.08
CA TYR A 104 9.85 13.65 6.27
C TYR A 104 10.66 14.84 5.79
N VAL A 105 11.90 14.55 5.41
CA VAL A 105 12.80 15.45 4.68
C VAL A 105 13.23 14.76 3.39
N ASN A 106 13.19 15.49 2.29
CA ASN A 106 13.55 15.02 0.96
C ASN A 106 14.54 15.96 0.30
N LEU A 107 15.64 15.41 -0.22
CA LEU A 107 16.61 16.11 -1.06
C LEU A 107 16.51 15.54 -2.47
N SER A 108 16.12 16.38 -3.43
CA SER A 108 16.04 16.01 -4.84
C SER A 108 17.17 16.64 -5.65
N TYR A 109 17.73 15.86 -6.55
CA TYR A 109 18.65 16.29 -7.60
C TYR A 109 18.10 15.87 -8.96
N ARG A 110 17.52 16.81 -9.72
CA ARG A 110 16.79 16.51 -10.96
C ARG A 110 15.69 15.48 -10.70
N PRO A 111 15.63 14.31 -11.39
CA PRO A 111 14.60 13.31 -11.10
C PRO A 111 14.95 12.41 -9.90
N PHE A 112 16.17 12.45 -9.37
CA PHE A 112 16.59 11.57 -8.28
C PHE A 112 16.28 12.20 -6.92
N PHE A 113 15.93 11.39 -5.95
CA PHE A 113 15.72 11.84 -4.57
C PHE A 113 16.36 10.91 -3.54
N VAL A 114 16.66 11.49 -2.38
CA VAL A 114 16.92 10.80 -1.12
C VAL A 114 15.97 11.37 -0.09
N GLU A 115 15.26 10.51 0.61
CA GLU A 115 14.21 10.87 1.54
C GLU A 115 14.34 10.09 2.83
N ALA A 116 14.00 10.73 3.96
CA ALA A 116 13.93 10.07 5.26
C ALA A 116 12.71 10.52 6.03
N GLY A 117 11.94 9.58 6.56
CA GLY A 117 10.78 9.82 7.41
C GLY A 117 9.52 9.06 7.01
N LEU A 118 8.38 9.57 7.46
CA LEU A 118 7.03 9.10 7.17
C LEU A 118 6.46 9.85 5.98
N ARG A 119 6.12 9.17 4.90
CA ARG A 119 5.49 9.79 3.73
C ARG A 119 4.42 8.91 3.12
N GLU A 120 3.30 9.50 2.75
CA GLU A 120 2.28 8.91 1.88
C GLU A 120 2.85 8.73 0.47
N ILE A 121 3.04 7.48 0.03
CA ILE A 121 3.67 7.15 -1.25
C ILE A 121 2.59 6.82 -2.26
N LYS A 122 2.55 7.58 -3.35
CA LYS A 122 1.59 7.34 -4.43
C LYS A 122 1.99 6.15 -5.29
N PRO A 123 1.03 5.38 -5.81
CA PRO A 123 1.31 4.32 -6.78
C PRO A 123 2.04 4.88 -8.00
N ALA A 124 3.06 4.15 -8.48
CA ALA A 124 3.90 4.64 -9.58
C ALA A 124 3.21 4.57 -10.96
N LEU A 125 2.35 3.57 -11.17
CA LEU A 125 1.73 3.29 -12.48
C LEU A 125 0.20 3.39 -12.50
N ARG A 126 -0.46 3.38 -11.33
CA ARG A 126 -1.93 3.33 -11.25
C ARG A 126 -2.51 4.69 -10.94
N GLU A 127 -3.70 4.94 -11.46
CA GLU A 127 -4.46 6.15 -11.10
C GLU A 127 -4.92 6.06 -9.64
N GLU A 128 -4.31 6.86 -8.78
CA GLU A 128 -4.47 6.81 -7.33
C GLU A 128 -5.94 6.84 -6.86
N GLN A 129 -6.77 7.64 -7.52
CA GLN A 129 -8.17 7.84 -7.13
C GLN A 129 -9.11 6.76 -7.66
N LEU A 130 -8.75 6.10 -8.76
CA LEU A 130 -9.65 5.22 -9.51
C LEU A 130 -9.32 3.75 -9.37
N SER A 131 -8.03 3.38 -9.25
CA SER A 131 -7.60 1.99 -9.16
C SER A 131 -7.98 1.36 -7.84
N SER A 132 -8.19 0.05 -7.83
CA SER A 132 -8.36 -0.76 -6.61
C SER A 132 -7.09 -0.85 -5.76
N GLY A 133 -5.92 -0.56 -6.35
CA GLY A 133 -4.62 -0.52 -5.66
C GLY A 133 -3.63 -1.59 -6.10
N SER A 134 -2.34 -1.38 -5.74
CA SER A 134 -1.27 -2.36 -5.98
C SER A 134 -1.39 -3.56 -5.04
N PHE A 135 -0.97 -4.74 -5.50
CA PHE A 135 -0.83 -5.93 -4.65
C PHE A 135 0.31 -5.76 -3.61
N VAL A 136 1.33 -4.97 -3.90
CA VAL A 136 2.51 -4.82 -3.02
C VAL A 136 2.52 -3.45 -2.34
N LEU A 137 2.68 -2.38 -3.11
CA LEU A 137 2.87 -1.03 -2.60
C LEU A 137 1.56 -0.25 -2.70
N GLY A 138 0.64 -0.55 -1.77
CA GLY A 138 -0.66 0.10 -1.70
C GLY A 138 -0.65 1.41 -0.91
N SER A 139 -1.74 2.17 -1.05
CA SER A 139 -2.02 3.39 -0.28
C SER A 139 -3.09 3.17 0.80
N ASN A 140 -3.30 1.93 1.21
CA ASN A 140 -4.37 1.57 2.14
C ASN A 140 -3.98 1.72 3.62
N ALA A 141 -2.77 1.27 4.00
CA ALA A 141 -2.25 1.40 5.35
C ALA A 141 -1.54 2.74 5.59
N LYS A 142 -1.30 3.07 6.87
CA LYS A 142 -0.48 4.23 7.26
C LYS A 142 0.93 4.15 6.67
N PRO A 143 1.60 5.29 6.43
CA PRO A 143 2.99 5.29 6.03
C PRO A 143 3.90 4.61 7.07
N ILE A 144 4.87 3.85 6.61
CA ILE A 144 5.96 3.28 7.42
C ILE A 144 7.14 4.26 7.37
N PRO A 145 7.80 4.60 8.50
CA PRO A 145 9.00 5.42 8.50
C PRO A 145 10.13 4.70 7.76
N GLN A 146 10.73 5.38 6.76
CA GLN A 146 11.73 4.80 5.87
C GLN A 146 12.84 5.80 5.52
N VAL A 147 14.00 5.27 5.11
CA VAL A 147 14.98 5.97 4.29
C VAL A 147 14.84 5.42 2.88
N ARG A 148 14.65 6.28 1.88
CA ARG A 148 14.36 5.91 0.51
C ARG A 148 15.24 6.66 -0.47
N VAL A 149 15.54 6.00 -1.59
CA VAL A 149 16.18 6.59 -2.76
C VAL A 149 15.41 6.19 -4.02
N GLY A 150 15.28 7.08 -4.98
CA GLY A 150 14.52 6.74 -6.18
C GLY A 150 14.48 7.87 -7.21
N THR A 151 13.54 7.73 -8.14
CA THR A 151 13.24 8.73 -9.15
C THR A 151 11.84 9.31 -8.95
N ASP A 152 11.69 10.60 -9.14
CA ASP A 152 10.39 11.26 -9.25
C ASP A 152 9.84 11.04 -10.67
N GLY A 153 9.07 9.96 -10.81
CA GLY A 153 8.56 9.50 -12.09
C GLY A 153 9.61 8.86 -12.99
N PHE A 154 9.31 8.81 -14.28
CA PHE A 154 10.16 8.18 -15.27
C PHE A 154 11.27 9.12 -15.76
N TRP A 155 12.53 8.67 -15.63
CA TRP A 155 13.72 9.33 -16.12
C TRP A 155 14.15 8.75 -17.47
N THR A 156 14.31 9.62 -18.46
CA THR A 156 14.84 9.22 -19.77
C THR A 156 16.32 8.91 -19.65
N VAL A 157 16.71 7.67 -19.94
CA VAL A 157 18.10 7.22 -19.86
C VAL A 157 18.94 7.92 -20.92
N PRO A 158 20.05 8.60 -20.55
CA PRO A 158 20.97 9.20 -21.50
C PRO A 158 21.50 8.16 -22.49
N PHE A 159 21.86 8.61 -23.69
CA PHE A 159 22.45 7.80 -24.77
C PHE A 159 21.53 6.75 -25.42
N THR A 160 20.30 6.57 -24.95
CA THR A 160 19.30 5.66 -25.55
C THR A 160 18.49 6.32 -26.68
N LYS A 161 18.86 7.49 -27.16
CA LYS A 161 18.09 8.29 -28.12
C LYS A 161 16.63 8.53 -27.65
N LYS A 162 16.45 8.67 -26.34
CA LYS A 162 15.16 8.80 -25.66
C LYS A 162 14.23 7.58 -25.79
N TRP A 163 14.78 6.43 -26.16
CA TRP A 163 13.98 5.22 -26.34
C TRP A 163 13.61 4.54 -25.01
N LEU A 164 14.51 4.63 -24.00
CA LEU A 164 14.33 3.98 -22.70
C LEU A 164 14.11 5.00 -21.59
N GLU A 165 13.09 4.78 -20.80
CA GLU A 165 12.77 5.51 -19.58
C GLU A 165 12.74 4.53 -18.41
N ILE A 166 13.24 4.95 -17.25
CA ILE A 166 13.33 4.13 -16.02
C ILE A 166 12.68 4.89 -14.87
N SER A 167 11.92 4.18 -14.05
CA SER A 167 11.44 4.65 -12.75
C SER A 167 11.80 3.60 -11.70
N PHE A 168 12.39 4.04 -10.58
CA PHE A 168 12.74 3.13 -9.49
C PHE A 168 12.58 3.80 -8.13
N ASP A 169 12.41 2.99 -7.12
CA ASP A 169 12.38 3.34 -5.70
C ASP A 169 12.96 2.19 -4.89
N CYS A 170 13.68 2.51 -3.84
CA CYS A 170 14.21 1.54 -2.90
C CYS A 170 14.25 2.16 -1.50
N GLY A 171 13.70 1.48 -0.53
CA GLY A 171 13.62 1.95 0.84
C GLY A 171 13.80 0.87 1.89
N TYR A 172 14.30 1.30 3.04
CA TYR A 172 14.34 0.51 4.27
C TYR A 172 13.66 1.29 5.38
N GLY A 173 12.79 0.60 6.11
CA GLY A 173 12.00 1.16 7.19
C GLY A 173 11.84 0.22 8.38
N LYS A 174 11.04 0.65 9.34
CA LYS A 174 10.75 -0.12 10.54
C LYS A 174 9.26 -0.03 10.87
N PHE A 175 8.66 -1.16 11.18
CA PHE A 175 7.30 -1.19 11.72
C PHE A 175 7.25 -0.55 13.10
N MET A 176 6.20 0.20 13.37
CA MET A 176 5.98 0.93 14.62
C MET A 176 4.68 0.50 15.32
N ASP A 177 4.12 -0.64 14.93
CA ASP A 177 2.86 -1.20 15.42
C ASP A 177 3.04 -2.37 16.40
N ASP A 178 4.20 -2.44 17.05
CA ASP A 178 4.56 -3.53 17.96
C ASP A 178 3.54 -3.70 19.10
N ASP A 179 3.16 -2.59 19.76
CA ASP A 179 2.16 -2.61 20.84
C ASP A 179 0.80 -3.13 20.35
N TYR A 180 0.33 -2.62 19.19
CA TYR A 180 -0.92 -3.08 18.57
C TYR A 180 -0.92 -4.59 18.30
N ARG A 181 0.17 -5.12 17.73
CA ARG A 181 0.33 -6.53 17.42
C ARG A 181 0.38 -7.38 18.70
N LYS A 182 1.13 -6.93 19.69
CA LYS A 182 1.32 -7.63 20.95
C LYS A 182 0.04 -7.66 21.78
N ASP A 183 -0.67 -6.54 21.87
CA ASP A 183 -1.95 -6.44 22.58
C ASP A 183 -2.97 -7.44 22.02
N LEU A 184 -3.09 -7.55 20.68
CA LEU A 184 -4.00 -8.51 20.06
C LEU A 184 -3.56 -9.97 20.25
N PHE A 185 -2.27 -10.24 20.25
CA PHE A 185 -1.74 -11.56 20.54
C PHE A 185 -2.01 -11.99 21.97
N ASP A 186 -1.83 -11.09 22.93
CA ASP A 186 -2.01 -11.36 24.36
C ASP A 186 -3.49 -11.49 24.75
N LEU A 187 -4.40 -10.77 24.06
CA LEU A 187 -5.85 -10.86 24.30
C LEU A 187 -6.48 -12.19 23.87
N SER A 188 -5.95 -12.82 22.81
CA SER A 188 -6.57 -14.03 22.22
C SER A 188 -5.51 -15.08 21.86
N PRO A 189 -4.71 -15.59 22.84
CA PRO A 189 -3.61 -16.50 22.54
C PRO A 189 -3.97 -17.74 21.71
N PRO A 190 -5.13 -18.42 21.91
CA PRO A 190 -5.50 -19.57 21.09
C PRO A 190 -5.88 -19.21 19.66
N MET A 191 -6.29 -17.99 19.41
CA MET A 191 -6.74 -17.52 18.09
C MET A 191 -5.58 -16.95 17.28
N ASN A 192 -4.75 -16.10 17.91
CA ASN A 192 -3.56 -15.53 17.29
C ASN A 192 -2.34 -16.37 17.65
N MET A 193 -2.06 -17.40 16.83
CA MET A 193 -0.99 -18.37 17.09
C MET A 193 0.40 -17.78 16.92
N SER A 194 0.56 -16.64 16.26
CA SER A 194 1.83 -15.97 16.03
C SER A 194 1.70 -14.44 16.05
N CYS A 195 2.81 -13.79 16.40
CA CYS A 195 2.99 -12.34 16.37
C CYS A 195 4.47 -12.03 16.15
N ALA A 196 4.79 -10.96 15.46
CA ALA A 196 6.17 -10.46 15.36
C ALA A 196 6.25 -8.99 15.73
N THR A 197 7.29 -8.62 16.50
CA THR A 197 7.58 -7.24 16.91
C THR A 197 9.00 -6.86 16.50
N GLY A 198 9.29 -5.55 16.42
CA GLY A 198 10.60 -5.05 16.02
C GLY A 198 10.99 -5.37 14.59
N ALA A 199 10.03 -5.73 13.74
CA ALA A 199 10.28 -6.07 12.35
C ALA A 199 10.70 -4.84 11.55
N TYR A 200 11.57 -5.06 10.57
CA TYR A 200 11.98 -4.09 9.58
C TYR A 200 11.22 -4.31 8.26
N TYR A 201 11.16 -3.27 7.46
CA TYR A 201 10.50 -3.22 6.17
C TYR A 201 11.50 -2.85 5.09
N HIS A 202 11.52 -3.61 4.00
CA HIS A 202 12.20 -3.25 2.77
C HIS A 202 11.20 -3.18 1.65
N GLN A 203 11.28 -2.14 0.82
CA GLN A 203 10.50 -2.05 -0.41
C GLN A 203 11.38 -1.60 -1.56
N LYS A 204 11.02 -2.02 -2.76
CA LYS A 204 11.60 -1.52 -4.00
C LYS A 204 10.66 -1.73 -5.16
N TYR A 205 10.80 -0.89 -6.18
CA TYR A 205 10.30 -1.17 -7.51
C TYR A 205 11.29 -0.73 -8.58
N LEU A 206 11.17 -1.37 -9.73
CA LEU A 206 11.88 -0.97 -10.96
C LEU A 206 10.92 -1.13 -12.12
N TYR A 207 10.72 -0.05 -12.87
CA TYR A 207 9.96 -0.04 -14.10
C TYR A 207 10.81 0.46 -15.25
N LEU A 208 10.79 -0.27 -16.34
CA LEU A 208 11.36 0.09 -17.63
C LEU A 208 10.22 0.43 -18.57
N ARG A 209 10.31 1.56 -19.25
CA ARG A 209 9.31 2.02 -20.21
C ARG A 209 9.97 2.42 -21.52
N THR A 210 9.41 2.00 -22.64
CA THR A 210 9.77 2.58 -23.93
C THR A 210 9.24 4.01 -24.00
N ASN A 211 9.77 4.82 -24.93
CA ASN A 211 9.40 6.22 -25.03
C ASN A 211 7.86 6.43 -25.01
N SER A 212 7.38 7.06 -23.94
CA SER A 212 5.95 7.29 -23.69
C SER A 212 5.27 8.27 -24.68
N SER A 213 6.04 9.02 -25.46
CA SER A 213 5.50 9.89 -26.50
C SER A 213 5.22 9.18 -27.84
N MET A 214 5.62 7.91 -27.97
CA MET A 214 5.26 7.08 -29.12
C MET A 214 3.76 6.75 -29.12
N ARG A 215 3.20 6.45 -30.29
CA ARG A 215 1.81 6.04 -30.38
C ARG A 215 1.48 4.83 -29.52
N PHE A 216 2.38 3.89 -29.43
CA PHE A 216 2.35 2.76 -28.52
C PHE A 216 3.62 2.74 -27.70
N TYR A 217 3.51 2.46 -26.41
CA TYR A 217 4.64 2.24 -25.53
C TYR A 217 4.40 1.04 -24.64
N PHE A 218 5.45 0.49 -24.13
CA PHE A 218 5.44 -0.70 -23.30
C PHE A 218 6.10 -0.40 -21.97
N VAL A 219 5.53 -0.93 -20.88
CA VAL A 219 6.13 -0.91 -19.54
C VAL A 219 6.29 -2.34 -19.06
N ALA A 220 7.44 -2.65 -18.51
CA ALA A 220 7.68 -3.88 -17.76
C ALA A 220 8.44 -3.56 -16.48
N GLY A 221 8.15 -4.29 -15.42
CA GLY A 221 8.85 -4.11 -14.16
C GLY A 221 8.28 -4.92 -13.04
N MET A 222 8.70 -4.58 -11.84
CA MET A 222 8.27 -5.29 -10.63
C MET A 222 8.22 -4.36 -9.43
N GLU A 223 7.31 -4.68 -8.51
CA GLU A 223 7.31 -4.22 -7.12
C GLU A 223 7.67 -5.39 -6.22
N HIS A 224 8.37 -5.10 -5.13
CA HIS A 224 8.74 -6.09 -4.15
C HIS A 224 8.87 -5.46 -2.77
N ALA A 225 8.30 -6.11 -1.77
CA ALA A 225 8.43 -5.71 -0.37
C ALA A 225 8.75 -6.91 0.51
N VAL A 226 9.41 -6.65 1.63
CA VAL A 226 9.85 -7.69 2.57
C VAL A 226 9.66 -7.23 4.00
N GLN A 227 9.05 -8.08 4.84
CA GLN A 227 9.14 -7.98 6.29
C GLN A 227 10.32 -8.82 6.75
N VAL A 228 11.24 -8.26 7.54
CA VAL A 228 12.52 -8.89 7.87
C VAL A 228 12.94 -8.60 9.30
N CYS A 229 13.74 -9.48 9.90
CA CYS A 229 14.24 -9.35 11.28
C CYS A 229 13.12 -9.31 12.34
N GLY A 230 13.44 -8.89 13.58
CA GLY A 230 12.49 -8.78 14.67
C GLY A 230 12.41 -10.02 15.55
N THR A 231 11.47 -10.01 16.48
CA THR A 231 11.21 -11.11 17.41
C THR A 231 9.84 -11.69 17.14
N GLY A 232 9.80 -12.95 16.70
CA GLY A 232 8.56 -13.72 16.52
C GLY A 232 8.17 -14.39 17.83
N TYR A 233 6.87 -14.35 18.14
CA TYR A 233 6.24 -15.06 19.24
C TYR A 233 5.26 -16.07 18.66
N LYS A 234 5.28 -17.28 19.15
CA LYS A 234 4.38 -18.36 18.74
C LYS A 234 3.82 -19.09 19.95
N TYR A 235 2.54 -19.35 19.94
CA TYR A 235 1.87 -20.13 20.96
C TYR A 235 1.94 -21.62 20.58
N VAL A 236 2.68 -22.40 21.35
CA VAL A 236 2.91 -23.83 21.10
C VAL A 236 2.72 -24.60 22.42
N ASP A 237 1.80 -25.57 22.45
CA ASP A 237 1.53 -26.44 23.59
C ASP A 237 1.25 -25.67 24.90
N GLY A 238 0.49 -24.57 24.81
CA GLY A 238 0.14 -23.76 25.98
C GLY A 238 1.22 -22.80 26.45
N VAL A 239 2.33 -22.67 25.72
CA VAL A 239 3.47 -21.81 26.09
C VAL A 239 3.82 -20.88 24.94
N VAL A 240 4.10 -19.62 25.25
CA VAL A 240 4.64 -18.66 24.28
C VAL A 240 6.13 -18.91 24.11
N LYS A 241 6.52 -19.29 22.90
CA LYS A 241 7.94 -19.38 22.50
C LYS A 241 8.30 -18.12 21.73
N ALA A 242 9.50 -17.59 21.98
CA ALA A 242 10.04 -16.44 21.26
C ALA A 242 11.26 -16.85 20.43
N LYS A 243 11.36 -16.34 19.18
CA LYS A 243 12.52 -16.52 18.32
C LYS A 243 12.95 -15.16 17.80
N GLU A 244 14.19 -14.77 18.04
CA GLU A 244 14.77 -13.53 17.54
C GLU A 244 15.44 -13.75 16.19
N LYS A 245 15.18 -12.86 15.23
CA LYS A 245 15.90 -12.71 13.97
C LYS A 245 16.62 -11.36 13.99
N PRO A 246 17.92 -11.32 14.37
CA PRO A 246 18.64 -10.08 14.57
C PRO A 246 18.87 -9.33 13.25
N VAL A 247 18.91 -8.00 13.35
CA VAL A 247 19.25 -7.17 12.21
C VAL A 247 20.77 -7.17 11.98
N SER A 248 21.19 -7.35 10.73
CA SER A 248 22.57 -7.27 10.28
C SER A 248 22.67 -6.66 8.89
N LEU A 249 23.84 -6.15 8.50
CA LEU A 249 24.05 -5.69 7.13
C LEU A 249 23.83 -6.82 6.10
N ARG A 250 24.17 -8.05 6.48
CA ARG A 250 23.94 -9.23 5.64
C ARG A 250 22.44 -9.49 5.46
N SER A 251 21.64 -9.52 6.54
CA SER A 251 20.19 -9.74 6.43
C SER A 251 19.49 -8.65 5.60
N LEU A 252 19.95 -7.40 5.66
CA LEU A 252 19.43 -6.32 4.81
C LEU A 252 19.83 -6.49 3.35
N PHE A 253 21.04 -6.99 3.07
CA PHE A 253 21.48 -7.28 1.70
C PHE A 253 20.75 -8.48 1.10
N ASP A 254 20.54 -9.54 1.89
CA ASP A 254 19.88 -10.78 1.45
C ASP A 254 18.43 -10.53 1.02
N VAL A 255 17.72 -9.59 1.67
CA VAL A 255 16.36 -9.21 1.24
C VAL A 255 16.35 -8.27 0.03
N PHE A 256 17.44 -7.52 -0.20
CA PHE A 256 17.57 -6.72 -1.41
C PHE A 256 17.75 -7.59 -2.67
N LEU A 257 18.55 -8.65 -2.57
CA LEU A 257 18.74 -9.65 -3.62
C LEU A 257 18.38 -11.03 -3.06
N PRO A 258 17.12 -11.46 -3.13
CA PRO A 258 16.67 -12.75 -2.59
C PRO A 258 17.17 -13.89 -3.46
N LEU A 259 18.46 -14.25 -3.32
CA LEU A 259 19.10 -15.28 -4.12
C LEU A 259 18.91 -16.71 -3.54
N GLY A 260 18.28 -16.82 -2.37
CA GLY A 260 18.19 -18.06 -1.60
C GLY A 260 19.54 -18.41 -0.97
N ASP A 261 19.59 -18.63 0.33
CA ASP A 261 20.82 -19.04 1.01
C ASP A 261 20.55 -20.30 1.84
N SER A 262 21.34 -21.33 1.61
CA SER A 262 21.34 -22.58 2.38
C SER A 262 21.71 -22.41 3.88
N HIS A 263 22.14 -21.23 4.30
CA HIS A 263 22.52 -20.93 5.69
C HIS A 263 21.32 -20.69 6.62
N TYR A 264 20.12 -20.45 6.09
CA TYR A 264 18.92 -20.20 6.88
C TYR A 264 18.08 -21.46 7.12
N TYR A 265 18.56 -22.63 6.68
CA TYR A 265 17.92 -23.92 6.95
C TYR A 265 18.02 -24.30 8.43
N GLU A 266 17.12 -23.78 9.23
CA GLU A 266 16.72 -24.42 10.47
C GLU A 266 15.42 -25.18 10.24
N HIS A 267 15.42 -26.45 10.63
CA HIS A 267 14.46 -27.52 10.29
C HIS A 267 12.97 -27.31 10.64
N ASP A 268 12.49 -26.09 10.85
CA ASP A 268 11.19 -25.89 11.50
C ASP A 268 10.06 -25.31 10.64
N ALA A 269 10.27 -24.87 9.38
CA ALA A 269 9.15 -24.43 8.57
C ALA A 269 9.46 -24.35 7.08
N MET A 270 8.48 -24.57 6.24
CA MET A 270 8.49 -24.47 4.77
C MET A 270 8.87 -23.08 4.22
N GLU A 271 8.93 -22.05 5.07
CA GLU A 271 9.14 -20.65 4.72
C GLU A 271 10.60 -20.21 4.83
N ASP A 272 11.53 -21.06 5.22
CA ASP A 272 12.93 -20.72 5.48
C ASP A 272 13.85 -20.77 4.24
N TRP A 273 13.31 -20.95 3.04
CA TRP A 273 14.08 -20.94 1.79
C TRP A 273 14.64 -19.57 1.44
N ILE A 274 13.95 -18.51 1.86
CA ILE A 274 14.34 -17.11 1.67
C ILE A 274 14.12 -16.37 2.98
N TYR A 275 15.10 -15.58 3.41
CA TYR A 275 15.05 -14.86 4.67
C TYR A 275 14.04 -13.70 4.62
N GLY A 276 12.97 -13.79 5.38
CA GLY A 276 11.91 -12.77 5.47
C GLY A 276 10.60 -13.18 4.79
N ASN A 277 9.58 -12.35 4.93
CA ASN A 277 8.30 -12.48 4.25
C ASN A 277 8.32 -11.64 2.97
N HIS A 278 8.42 -12.27 1.83
CA HIS A 278 8.52 -11.64 0.52
C HIS A 278 7.16 -11.54 -0.15
N ILE A 279 6.79 -10.34 -0.54
CA ILE A 279 5.59 -10.06 -1.33
C ILE A 279 6.03 -9.30 -2.58
N GLY A 280 5.64 -9.77 -3.75
CA GLY A 280 6.02 -9.14 -5.00
C GLY A 280 4.94 -9.18 -6.06
N MET A 281 5.11 -8.37 -7.09
CA MET A 281 4.34 -8.45 -8.34
C MET A 281 5.19 -8.07 -9.53
N MET A 282 4.94 -8.71 -10.65
CA MET A 282 5.49 -8.36 -11.96
C MET A 282 4.41 -7.66 -12.78
N THR A 283 4.77 -6.53 -13.36
CA THR A 283 3.86 -5.70 -14.17
C THR A 283 4.26 -5.73 -15.63
N ILE A 284 3.27 -5.90 -16.49
CA ILE A 284 3.34 -5.65 -17.92
C ILE A 284 2.21 -4.68 -18.28
N GLN A 285 2.54 -3.61 -19.02
CA GLN A 285 1.56 -2.61 -19.43
C GLN A 285 1.83 -2.17 -20.87
N LEU A 286 0.75 -2.04 -21.64
CA LEU A 286 0.74 -1.46 -22.97
C LEU A 286 -0.02 -0.15 -22.95
N GLY A 287 0.63 0.94 -23.35
CA GLY A 287 0.00 2.24 -23.50
C GLY A 287 -0.25 2.56 -24.98
N TRP A 288 -1.41 3.13 -25.25
CA TRP A 288 -1.83 3.62 -26.55
C TRP A 288 -2.22 5.11 -26.46
N ASN A 289 -1.36 6.00 -26.98
CA ASN A 289 -1.69 7.39 -27.19
C ASN A 289 -2.69 7.48 -28.37
N ILE A 290 -3.99 7.55 -28.05
CA ILE A 290 -5.08 7.69 -29.04
C ILE A 290 -4.84 8.98 -29.81
N ASN A 291 -4.55 10.06 -29.06
CA ASN A 291 -4.10 11.35 -29.57
C ASN A 291 -3.22 12.04 -28.51
N LYS A 292 -2.89 13.32 -28.69
CA LYS A 292 -2.01 14.08 -27.77
C LYS A 292 -2.60 14.30 -26.35
N HIS A 293 -3.88 14.04 -26.16
CA HIS A 293 -4.58 14.28 -24.90
C HIS A 293 -5.15 12.99 -24.28
N GLU A 294 -5.41 11.99 -25.09
CA GLU A 294 -6.10 10.78 -24.69
C GLU A 294 -5.17 9.57 -24.73
N LEU A 295 -5.14 8.85 -23.62
CA LEU A 295 -4.30 7.68 -23.41
C LEU A 295 -5.17 6.53 -22.91
N LEU A 296 -4.99 5.35 -23.51
CA LEU A 296 -5.52 4.08 -23.03
C LEU A 296 -4.37 3.17 -22.65
N GLU A 297 -4.45 2.56 -21.48
CA GLU A 297 -3.44 1.64 -20.95
C GLU A 297 -4.11 0.33 -20.58
N ALA A 298 -3.55 -0.78 -21.03
CA ALA A 298 -3.92 -2.13 -20.60
C ALA A 298 -2.78 -2.72 -19.78
N TYR A 299 -3.07 -3.35 -18.65
CA TYR A 299 -2.04 -3.87 -17.75
C TYR A 299 -2.42 -5.18 -17.06
N ILE A 300 -1.37 -5.88 -16.66
CA ILE A 300 -1.44 -7.10 -15.86
C ILE A 300 -0.38 -6.98 -14.76
N ASP A 301 -0.81 -7.13 -13.50
CA ASP A 301 0.06 -7.23 -12.33
C ASP A 301 -0.02 -8.66 -11.80
N ASN A 302 1.05 -9.43 -11.95
CA ASN A 302 1.13 -10.82 -11.54
C ASN A 302 1.76 -10.91 -10.15
N PRO A 303 1.03 -11.33 -9.09
CA PRO A 303 1.57 -11.47 -7.74
C PRO A 303 2.53 -12.67 -7.64
N PHE A 304 3.45 -12.60 -6.68
CA PHE A 304 4.28 -13.71 -6.23
C PHE A 304 4.70 -13.50 -4.77
N GLU A 305 4.87 -14.58 -4.05
CA GLU A 305 5.51 -14.61 -2.73
C GLU A 305 6.80 -15.45 -2.79
N ASP A 306 6.87 -16.38 -3.74
CA ASP A 306 8.04 -17.23 -3.99
C ASP A 306 8.34 -17.45 -5.49
N GLY A 307 9.24 -18.39 -5.78
CA GLY A 307 9.66 -18.75 -7.13
C GLY A 307 8.54 -19.37 -7.98
N SER A 308 7.51 -19.95 -7.38
CA SER A 308 6.38 -20.56 -8.09
C SER A 308 5.49 -19.48 -8.72
N GLY A 309 5.20 -18.40 -8.00
CA GLY A 309 4.49 -17.24 -8.50
C GLY A 309 5.27 -16.51 -9.61
N ILE A 310 6.59 -16.35 -9.46
CA ILE A 310 7.47 -15.77 -10.48
C ILE A 310 7.39 -16.57 -11.80
N ARG A 311 7.34 -17.90 -11.70
CA ARG A 311 7.21 -18.82 -12.86
C ARG A 311 5.78 -18.93 -13.40
N LYS A 312 4.83 -18.11 -12.91
CA LYS A 312 3.42 -18.12 -13.30
C LYS A 312 2.69 -19.42 -12.92
N GLY A 313 3.13 -20.11 -11.87
CA GLY A 313 2.43 -21.28 -11.30
C GLY A 313 1.05 -20.93 -10.73
N ASN A 314 0.82 -19.65 -10.39
CA ASN A 314 -0.45 -19.11 -9.89
C ASN A 314 -1.51 -18.84 -11.00
N GLY A 315 -1.31 -19.32 -12.22
CA GLY A 315 -2.31 -19.29 -13.29
C GLY A 315 -2.80 -17.88 -13.64
N TRP A 316 -4.10 -17.62 -13.44
CA TRP A 316 -4.75 -16.34 -13.75
C TRP A 316 -4.74 -15.34 -12.59
N ASP A 317 -4.12 -15.65 -11.46
CA ASP A 317 -4.00 -14.71 -10.36
C ASP A 317 -3.30 -13.43 -10.82
N GLY A 318 -3.84 -12.32 -10.37
CA GLY A 318 -3.34 -10.99 -10.72
C GLY A 318 -4.43 -9.94 -10.84
N LEU A 319 -3.98 -8.71 -11.02
CA LEU A 319 -4.81 -7.56 -11.35
C LEU A 319 -4.72 -7.31 -12.86
N TRP A 320 -5.84 -7.40 -13.53
CA TRP A 320 -6.02 -7.17 -14.97
C TRP A 320 -6.80 -5.89 -15.14
N GLY A 321 -6.26 -4.91 -15.81
CA GLY A 321 -6.90 -3.61 -15.86
C GLY A 321 -6.81 -2.90 -17.20
N LEU A 322 -7.79 -2.02 -17.40
CA LEU A 322 -7.83 -0.99 -18.43
C LEU A 322 -7.96 0.37 -17.75
N GLN A 323 -7.12 1.32 -18.14
CA GLN A 323 -7.13 2.68 -17.66
C GLN A 323 -7.19 3.64 -18.84
N TYR A 324 -8.19 4.53 -18.85
CA TYR A 324 -8.30 5.64 -19.79
C TYR A 324 -8.04 6.94 -19.07
N SER A 325 -7.30 7.85 -19.70
CA SER A 325 -7.07 9.20 -19.20
C SER A 325 -7.21 10.24 -20.33
N ASN A 326 -7.86 11.37 -20.00
CA ASN A 326 -8.01 12.53 -20.90
C ASN A 326 -7.41 13.76 -20.22
N LYS A 327 -6.36 14.33 -20.82
CA LYS A 327 -5.62 15.52 -20.37
C LYS A 327 -5.93 16.76 -21.21
N ALA A 328 -7.02 16.73 -22.01
CA ALA A 328 -7.43 17.91 -22.80
C ALA A 328 -7.75 19.09 -21.88
N GLU A 329 -7.48 20.30 -22.36
CA GLU A 329 -7.83 21.53 -21.68
C GLU A 329 -9.35 21.71 -21.59
N GLY A 330 -9.82 22.55 -20.64
CA GLY A 330 -11.21 22.82 -20.39
C GLY A 330 -11.96 21.70 -19.68
N ILE A 331 -13.27 21.83 -19.57
CA ILE A 331 -14.14 20.89 -18.87
C ILE A 331 -14.19 19.57 -19.64
N GLN A 332 -13.83 18.48 -18.99
CA GLN A 332 -13.96 17.14 -19.55
C GLN A 332 -14.91 16.31 -18.68
N THR A 333 -16.06 15.98 -19.24
CA THR A 333 -17.07 15.16 -18.53
C THR A 333 -16.48 13.82 -18.09
N VAL A 334 -15.53 13.27 -18.86
CA VAL A 334 -14.76 12.07 -18.47
C VAL A 334 -13.28 12.40 -18.54
N ARG A 335 -12.63 12.45 -17.38
CA ARG A 335 -11.16 12.65 -17.22
C ARG A 335 -10.42 11.34 -17.09
N GLY A 336 -11.05 10.36 -16.50
CA GLY A 336 -10.44 9.06 -16.27
C GLY A 336 -11.48 7.98 -16.05
N VAL A 337 -11.14 6.79 -16.51
CA VAL A 337 -11.88 5.54 -16.28
C VAL A 337 -10.88 4.46 -15.97
N VAL A 338 -11.16 3.64 -14.95
CA VAL A 338 -10.43 2.42 -14.64
C VAL A 338 -11.42 1.27 -14.54
N ALA A 339 -11.14 0.16 -15.20
CA ALA A 339 -11.88 -1.09 -15.05
C ALA A 339 -10.88 -2.20 -14.76
N GLU A 340 -11.07 -2.90 -13.65
CA GLU A 340 -10.14 -3.92 -13.16
C GLU A 340 -10.87 -5.21 -12.79
N TYR A 341 -10.18 -6.33 -13.05
CA TYR A 341 -10.50 -7.65 -12.52
C TYR A 341 -9.33 -8.14 -11.69
N PHE A 342 -9.58 -8.50 -10.44
CA PHE A 342 -8.58 -9.01 -9.50
C PHE A 342 -8.92 -10.43 -9.08
N GLN A 343 -7.95 -11.34 -9.17
CA GLN A 343 -8.09 -12.72 -8.76
C GLN A 343 -6.87 -13.16 -7.95
N THR A 344 -7.12 -13.95 -6.90
CA THR A 344 -6.10 -14.54 -6.01
C THR A 344 -6.48 -15.98 -5.61
N THR A 345 -7.20 -16.70 -6.47
CA THR A 345 -7.76 -18.01 -6.10
C THR A 345 -6.82 -19.18 -6.28
N ASN A 346 -5.75 -19.05 -7.08
CA ASN A 346 -4.84 -20.15 -7.40
C ASN A 346 -3.62 -20.21 -6.45
N GLN A 347 -3.08 -19.05 -6.04
CA GLN A 347 -2.00 -18.93 -5.06
C GLN A 347 -0.89 -19.96 -5.30
N SER A 348 -0.16 -19.79 -6.44
CA SER A 348 0.93 -20.68 -6.91
C SER A 348 0.54 -22.08 -7.37
N GLY A 349 -0.73 -22.27 -7.70
CA GLY A 349 -1.21 -23.43 -8.44
C GLY A 349 -1.95 -24.48 -7.62
N PRO A 350 -2.59 -25.43 -8.31
CA PRO A 350 -3.47 -26.42 -7.69
C PRO A 350 -2.73 -27.63 -7.09
N LEU A 351 -1.46 -27.83 -7.41
CA LEU A 351 -0.72 -29.02 -7.02
C LEU A 351 0.31 -28.69 -5.93
N HIS A 352 0.14 -29.35 -4.81
CA HIS A 352 0.99 -29.24 -3.65
C HIS A 352 1.57 -30.59 -3.28
N TRP A 353 2.81 -30.80 -3.65
CA TRP A 353 3.56 -31.96 -3.21
C TRP A 353 4.65 -31.49 -2.28
N ASP A 354 4.49 -31.75 -1.00
CA ASP A 354 5.55 -31.61 -0.02
C ASP A 354 5.87 -32.99 0.53
N SER A 355 7.11 -33.42 0.41
CA SER A 355 7.55 -34.70 0.96
C SER A 355 7.27 -34.79 2.45
N ARG A 356 7.22 -33.66 3.17
CA ARG A 356 6.94 -33.59 4.60
C ARG A 356 5.49 -33.85 4.97
N ASP A 357 4.55 -33.69 4.05
CA ASP A 357 3.14 -34.03 4.25
C ASP A 357 2.90 -35.55 4.34
N TYR A 358 3.93 -36.35 4.02
CA TYR A 358 3.85 -37.79 4.01
C TYR A 358 4.71 -38.43 5.11
N PRO A 359 4.18 -39.48 5.82
CA PRO A 359 4.99 -40.25 6.75
C PRO A 359 5.99 -41.12 5.99
N GLU A 360 7.05 -41.56 6.67
CA GLU A 360 7.95 -42.58 6.16
C GLU A 360 7.23 -43.95 6.00
N PRO A 361 7.51 -44.75 4.95
CA PRO A 361 8.58 -44.54 3.95
C PRO A 361 8.15 -43.73 2.72
N VAL A 362 6.92 -43.25 2.66
CA VAL A 362 6.42 -42.49 1.50
C VAL A 362 7.18 -41.20 1.27
N ARG A 363 7.56 -40.52 2.35
CA ARG A 363 8.35 -39.29 2.32
C ARG A 363 9.65 -39.44 1.50
N SER A 364 10.38 -40.52 1.68
CA SER A 364 11.63 -40.77 0.95
C SER A 364 11.45 -41.08 -0.53
N GLN A 365 10.23 -41.37 -0.97
CA GLN A 365 9.90 -41.67 -2.36
C GLN A 365 9.39 -40.41 -3.11
N VAL A 366 9.02 -39.34 -2.41
CA VAL A 366 8.60 -38.07 -3.00
C VAL A 366 9.85 -37.24 -3.27
N THR A 367 10.37 -37.32 -4.49
CA THR A 367 11.60 -36.65 -4.89
C THR A 367 11.36 -35.23 -5.42
N ASP A 368 10.18 -34.97 -5.97
CA ASP A 368 9.82 -33.68 -6.54
C ASP A 368 9.04 -32.85 -5.52
N TYR A 369 9.54 -31.65 -5.33
CA TYR A 369 9.02 -30.71 -4.40
C TYR A 369 8.29 -29.60 -5.16
N VAL A 370 6.98 -29.55 -5.05
CA VAL A 370 6.15 -28.51 -5.62
C VAL A 370 5.45 -27.81 -4.47
N THR A 371 6.00 -26.67 -4.08
CA THR A 371 5.31 -25.78 -3.14
C THR A 371 4.38 -24.90 -3.94
N GLY A 372 3.12 -25.07 -3.77
CA GLY A 372 2.12 -24.24 -4.35
C GLY A 372 1.19 -23.63 -3.31
N LYS A 373 1.49 -23.77 -2.01
CA LYS A 373 0.67 -23.24 -0.92
C LYS A 373 1.08 -21.85 -0.52
N ASP A 374 1.08 -20.89 -1.45
CA ASP A 374 1.11 -19.50 -1.02
C ASP A 374 -0.18 -19.20 -0.26
N ASN A 375 -0.06 -18.38 0.76
CA ASN A 375 -1.18 -17.90 1.56
C ASN A 375 -1.09 -16.38 1.58
N TYR A 376 -1.41 -15.75 0.44
CA TYR A 376 -1.15 -14.34 0.17
C TYR A 376 -1.46 -13.44 1.35
N TYR A 377 -0.46 -12.63 1.74
CA TYR A 377 -0.47 -11.72 2.87
C TYR A 377 -0.43 -12.38 4.26
N ASN A 378 -0.47 -13.70 4.37
CA ASN A 378 -0.25 -14.40 5.63
C ASN A 378 1.16 -15.00 5.69
N HIS A 379 1.73 -15.08 6.89
CA HIS A 379 3.06 -15.63 7.09
C HIS A 379 3.19 -16.23 8.49
N SER A 380 3.86 -17.36 8.63
CA SER A 380 3.98 -18.09 9.91
C SER A 380 4.73 -17.30 11.00
N PHE A 381 5.73 -16.49 10.63
CA PHE A 381 6.51 -15.71 11.57
C PHE A 381 5.96 -14.28 11.74
N TYR A 382 5.68 -13.54 10.64
CA TYR A 382 5.22 -12.15 10.67
C TYR A 382 3.72 -12.01 10.83
N ASN A 383 3.00 -13.13 10.77
CA ASN A 383 1.56 -13.28 10.83
C ASN A 383 0.84 -12.68 9.59
N ASN A 384 1.04 -11.41 9.27
CA ASN A 384 0.36 -10.79 8.15
C ASN A 384 1.18 -9.68 7.48
N TYR A 385 0.89 -9.39 6.20
CA TYR A 385 1.39 -8.26 5.44
C TYR A 385 0.48 -7.04 5.65
N GLY A 386 0.47 -6.54 6.89
CA GLY A 386 -0.35 -5.42 7.32
C GLY A 386 0.39 -4.48 8.26
N TYR A 387 -0.17 -3.29 8.47
CA TYR A 387 0.33 -2.28 9.39
C TYR A 387 -0.84 -1.65 10.14
N TYR A 388 -0.82 -1.73 11.46
CA TYR A 388 -1.98 -1.41 12.32
C TYR A 388 -3.28 -2.10 11.87
N GLY A 389 -3.17 -3.38 11.44
CA GLY A 389 -4.30 -4.18 11.00
C GLY A 389 -4.83 -3.88 9.59
N MET A 390 -4.29 -2.87 8.89
CA MET A 390 -4.63 -2.57 7.50
C MET A 390 -3.66 -3.22 6.54
N ALA A 391 -4.16 -3.78 5.42
CA ALA A 391 -3.32 -4.32 4.36
C ALA A 391 -2.37 -3.28 3.80
N LEU A 392 -1.09 -3.61 3.65
CA LEU A 392 -0.09 -2.75 2.99
C LEU A 392 -0.27 -2.70 1.48
N GLY A 393 -0.85 -3.74 0.90
CA GLY A 393 -1.16 -3.84 -0.51
C GLY A 393 -2.63 -3.55 -0.83
N ASN A 394 -3.22 -4.38 -1.72
CA ASN A 394 -4.55 -4.16 -2.27
C ASN A 394 -5.67 -4.36 -1.22
N PRO A 395 -6.53 -3.36 -0.97
CA PRO A 395 -7.60 -3.44 0.04
C PRO A 395 -8.77 -4.35 -0.35
N LEU A 396 -8.82 -4.87 -1.57
CA LEU A 396 -9.78 -5.91 -1.94
C LEU A 396 -9.52 -7.22 -1.17
N LEU A 397 -8.29 -7.46 -0.72
CA LEU A 397 -7.99 -8.43 0.32
C LEU A 397 -8.37 -7.83 1.67
N THR A 398 -9.43 -8.37 2.28
CA THR A 398 -10.04 -7.79 3.50
C THR A 398 -9.05 -7.72 4.64
N SER A 399 -8.74 -6.50 5.07
CA SER A 399 -7.76 -6.23 6.12
C SER A 399 -8.13 -6.85 7.46
N PRO A 400 -7.18 -7.38 8.24
CA PRO A 400 -7.44 -8.01 9.55
C PRO A 400 -8.16 -7.13 10.57
N ILE A 401 -8.06 -5.81 10.48
CA ILE A 401 -8.77 -4.87 11.38
C ILE A 401 -10.31 -5.07 11.35
N TYR A 402 -10.84 -5.65 10.28
CA TYR A 402 -12.26 -5.98 10.15
C TYR A 402 -12.65 -7.33 10.79
N ASN A 403 -11.69 -8.10 11.30
CA ASN A 403 -11.96 -9.32 12.04
C ASN A 403 -12.49 -8.96 13.43
N LYS A 404 -13.80 -9.13 13.65
CA LYS A 404 -14.51 -8.71 14.88
C LYS A 404 -14.00 -9.40 16.16
N ASP A 405 -13.42 -10.57 16.02
CA ASP A 405 -12.87 -11.37 17.12
C ASP A 405 -11.39 -11.07 17.45
N GLY A 406 -10.77 -10.12 16.73
CA GLY A 406 -9.37 -9.73 16.93
C GLY A 406 -8.36 -10.69 16.28
N TYR A 407 -8.80 -11.59 15.39
CA TYR A 407 -7.90 -12.42 14.62
C TYR A 407 -7.03 -11.56 13.70
N THR A 408 -5.71 -11.71 13.75
CA THR A 408 -4.77 -10.78 13.13
C THR A 408 -4.31 -11.17 11.73
N ALA A 409 -4.59 -12.40 11.26
CA ALA A 409 -4.27 -12.80 9.89
C ALA A 409 -5.42 -12.50 8.91
N PHE A 410 -5.12 -12.53 7.61
CA PHE A 410 -6.13 -12.42 6.56
C PHE A 410 -6.94 -13.72 6.50
N ARG A 411 -8.25 -13.63 6.67
CA ARG A 411 -9.17 -14.76 6.65
C ARG A 411 -9.69 -15.11 5.28
N ASP A 412 -9.64 -14.15 4.37
CA ASP A 412 -10.22 -14.29 3.04
C ASP A 412 -9.29 -13.65 2.02
N ASN A 413 -8.31 -14.43 1.57
CA ASN A 413 -7.32 -14.01 0.61
C ASN A 413 -7.41 -14.74 -0.74
N ARG A 414 -8.37 -15.68 -0.87
CA ARG A 414 -8.73 -16.30 -2.15
C ARG A 414 -10.00 -15.65 -2.68
N ILE A 415 -9.82 -14.61 -3.50
CA ILE A 415 -10.93 -13.78 -3.97
C ILE A 415 -10.96 -13.65 -5.49
N LYS A 416 -12.13 -13.27 -5.98
CA LYS A 416 -12.36 -12.69 -7.31
C LYS A 416 -13.09 -11.38 -7.14
N ALA A 417 -12.63 -10.33 -7.80
CA ALA A 417 -13.22 -9.02 -7.69
C ALA A 417 -13.26 -8.27 -9.03
N TRP A 418 -14.27 -7.46 -9.19
CA TRP A 418 -14.42 -6.48 -10.26
C TRP A 418 -14.41 -5.10 -9.63
N HIS A 419 -13.70 -4.18 -10.25
CA HIS A 419 -13.65 -2.79 -9.82
C HIS A 419 -13.80 -1.85 -10.99
N LEU A 420 -14.58 -0.78 -10.79
CA LEU A 420 -14.80 0.29 -11.75
C LEU A 420 -14.64 1.64 -11.06
N GLY A 421 -13.86 2.54 -11.64
CA GLY A 421 -13.72 3.92 -11.22
C GLY A 421 -13.90 4.87 -12.41
N VAL A 422 -14.63 5.95 -12.20
CA VAL A 422 -14.83 7.02 -13.21
C VAL A 422 -14.72 8.36 -12.52
N LYS A 423 -13.98 9.29 -13.13
CA LYS A 423 -13.92 10.70 -12.69
C LYS A 423 -14.03 11.66 -13.85
N GLY A 424 -14.54 12.86 -13.57
CA GLY A 424 -14.68 13.91 -14.56
C GLY A 424 -15.08 15.24 -13.95
N GLU A 425 -15.38 16.20 -14.82
CA GLU A 425 -15.73 17.55 -14.46
C GLU A 425 -17.14 17.89 -14.95
N ILE A 426 -17.92 18.53 -14.09
CA ILE A 426 -19.25 19.07 -14.39
C ILE A 426 -19.13 20.58 -14.76
N SER A 427 -18.17 21.23 -14.10
CA SER A 427 -17.83 22.65 -14.36
C SER A 427 -16.38 22.90 -13.95
N ASP A 428 -15.86 24.12 -14.21
CA ASP A 428 -14.50 24.52 -13.79
C ASP A 428 -14.26 24.40 -12.28
N ARG A 429 -15.30 24.34 -11.46
CA ARG A 429 -15.21 24.26 -10.00
C ARG A 429 -15.74 22.95 -9.44
N LEU A 430 -16.55 22.22 -10.18
CA LEU A 430 -17.22 21.01 -9.71
C LEU A 430 -16.73 19.79 -10.50
N SER A 431 -16.11 18.86 -9.79
CA SER A 431 -15.73 17.56 -10.31
C SER A 431 -16.44 16.44 -9.56
N TYR A 432 -16.47 15.26 -10.17
CA TYR A 432 -17.09 14.08 -9.59
C TYR A 432 -16.15 12.86 -9.64
N LEU A 433 -16.41 11.91 -8.74
CA LEU A 433 -15.78 10.60 -8.68
C LEU A 433 -16.85 9.56 -8.37
N VAL A 434 -16.90 8.49 -9.15
CA VAL A 434 -17.75 7.33 -8.91
C VAL A 434 -16.88 6.08 -8.87
N LYS A 435 -17.03 5.26 -7.86
CA LYS A 435 -16.33 3.97 -7.74
C LYS A 435 -17.31 2.87 -7.34
N GLY A 436 -17.04 1.66 -7.79
CA GLY A 436 -17.76 0.48 -7.36
C GLY A 436 -16.89 -0.76 -7.47
N SER A 437 -17.12 -1.70 -6.54
CA SER A 437 -16.47 -3.01 -6.55
C SER A 437 -17.50 -4.09 -6.24
N TYR A 438 -17.31 -5.25 -6.83
CA TYR A 438 -17.96 -6.48 -6.43
C TYR A 438 -16.90 -7.53 -6.21
N ARG A 439 -16.93 -8.21 -5.08
CA ARG A 439 -15.97 -9.27 -4.77
C ARG A 439 -16.66 -10.48 -4.15
N GLU A 440 -16.03 -11.61 -4.38
CA GLU A 440 -16.35 -12.90 -3.81
C GLU A 440 -15.10 -13.50 -3.20
N GLY A 441 -15.22 -14.16 -2.04
CA GLY A 441 -14.12 -14.78 -1.32
C GLY A 441 -14.48 -16.17 -0.80
N TRP A 442 -13.45 -17.00 -0.70
CA TRP A 442 -13.54 -18.42 -0.35
C TRP A 442 -12.66 -18.81 0.85
N GLY A 443 -12.18 -17.82 1.59
CA GLY A 443 -11.27 -18.03 2.72
C GLY A 443 -9.82 -18.13 2.28
N THR A 444 -8.99 -18.79 3.09
CA THR A 444 -7.62 -19.14 2.75
C THR A 444 -7.54 -20.54 2.16
N TYR A 445 -6.37 -20.92 1.68
CA TYR A 445 -6.15 -22.28 1.21
C TYR A 445 -6.29 -23.31 2.33
N ASP A 446 -5.69 -23.01 3.50
CA ASP A 446 -5.68 -23.91 4.65
C ASP A 446 -6.99 -23.92 5.43
N VAL A 447 -7.75 -22.81 5.40
CA VAL A 447 -9.03 -22.64 6.10
C VAL A 447 -10.06 -22.08 5.11
N PRO A 448 -10.61 -22.93 4.24
CA PRO A 448 -11.67 -22.51 3.33
C PRO A 448 -12.94 -22.16 4.12
N LEU A 449 -13.65 -21.12 3.67
CA LEU A 449 -14.93 -20.72 4.27
C LEU A 449 -16.02 -21.74 3.92
N PRO A 450 -16.94 -22.06 4.86
CA PRO A 450 -18.07 -22.94 4.59
C PRO A 450 -19.05 -22.36 3.58
N ASP A 451 -19.21 -21.02 3.61
CA ASP A 451 -20.05 -20.26 2.69
C ASP A 451 -19.23 -19.18 2.00
N ARG A 452 -19.61 -18.85 0.77
CA ARG A 452 -18.98 -17.77 0.01
C ARG A 452 -19.22 -16.43 0.67
N HIS A 453 -18.14 -15.69 0.92
CA HIS A 453 -18.20 -14.28 1.27
C HIS A 453 -18.40 -13.44 0.02
N TYR A 454 -19.14 -12.34 0.14
CA TYR A 454 -19.29 -11.38 -0.94
C TYR A 454 -19.51 -9.96 -0.39
N SER A 455 -19.13 -8.98 -1.20
CA SER A 455 -19.45 -7.58 -0.96
C SER A 455 -19.68 -6.86 -2.28
N PHE A 456 -20.70 -6.02 -2.31
CA PHE A 456 -20.91 -4.99 -3.33
C PHE A 456 -20.70 -3.64 -2.66
N ASP A 457 -19.75 -2.87 -3.16
CA ASP A 457 -19.30 -1.61 -2.58
C ASP A 457 -19.44 -0.51 -3.65
N ALA A 458 -20.10 0.60 -3.34
CA ALA A 458 -20.26 1.70 -4.28
C ALA A 458 -20.14 3.06 -3.61
N MET A 459 -19.62 4.06 -4.34
CA MET A 459 -19.49 5.44 -3.88
C MET A 459 -19.70 6.43 -5.02
N ILE A 460 -20.37 7.52 -4.70
CA ILE A 460 -20.38 8.75 -5.51
C ILE A 460 -19.87 9.91 -4.67
N GLN A 461 -19.01 10.74 -5.24
CA GLN A 461 -18.41 11.90 -4.58
C GLN A 461 -18.43 13.10 -5.50
N GLY A 462 -18.78 14.26 -4.96
CA GLY A 462 -18.61 15.57 -5.57
C GLY A 462 -17.49 16.36 -4.88
N LEU A 463 -16.68 17.08 -5.63
CA LEU A 463 -15.64 17.98 -5.15
C LEU A 463 -15.84 19.36 -5.75
N TYR A 464 -16.04 20.37 -4.89
CA TYR A 464 -16.18 21.78 -5.28
C TYR A 464 -14.99 22.61 -4.81
N LYS A 465 -14.36 23.35 -5.72
CA LYS A 465 -13.22 24.23 -5.47
C LYS A 465 -13.60 25.69 -5.47
N MET A 466 -13.22 26.43 -4.43
CA MET A 466 -13.48 27.86 -4.28
C MET A 466 -12.24 28.58 -3.74
N GLY A 467 -11.40 29.09 -4.61
CA GLY A 467 -10.12 29.69 -4.23
C GLY A 467 -9.25 28.69 -3.45
N PRO A 468 -8.82 29.01 -2.23
CA PRO A 468 -8.02 28.10 -1.40
C PRO A 468 -8.84 26.99 -0.73
N TRP A 469 -10.16 27.03 -0.81
CA TRP A 469 -11.07 26.09 -0.19
C TRP A 469 -11.44 24.94 -1.14
N GLN A 470 -11.55 23.76 -0.57
CA GLN A 470 -12.07 22.55 -1.22
C GLN A 470 -13.17 21.95 -0.34
N PHE A 471 -14.32 21.69 -0.93
CA PHE A 471 -15.47 21.06 -0.28
C PHE A 471 -15.76 19.76 -1.00
N SER A 472 -15.85 18.66 -0.28
CA SER A 472 -16.22 17.38 -0.83
C SER A 472 -17.40 16.79 -0.05
N ALA A 473 -18.33 16.19 -0.77
CA ALA A 473 -19.39 15.37 -0.20
C ALA A 473 -19.44 14.04 -0.95
N ALA A 474 -19.54 12.93 -0.20
CA ALA A 474 -19.66 11.61 -0.77
C ALA A 474 -20.77 10.82 -0.08
N TYR A 475 -21.37 9.91 -0.84
CA TYR A 475 -22.22 8.86 -0.31
C TYR A 475 -21.71 7.50 -0.77
N ALA A 476 -21.56 6.58 0.15
CA ALA A 476 -21.11 5.23 -0.13
C ALA A 476 -21.97 4.19 0.58
N LEU A 477 -22.01 3.01 0.00
CA LEU A 477 -22.75 1.87 0.56
C LEU A 477 -21.98 0.56 0.33
N ASP A 478 -22.09 -0.36 1.29
CA ASP A 478 -21.63 -1.73 1.17
C ASP A 478 -22.82 -2.66 1.41
N LYS A 479 -22.91 -3.74 0.63
CA LYS A 479 -23.91 -4.81 0.81
C LYS A 479 -23.24 -6.16 0.68
N GLY A 480 -23.45 -7.01 1.67
CA GLY A 480 -22.90 -8.36 1.69
C GLY A 480 -22.58 -8.84 3.09
N ASN A 481 -21.79 -9.89 3.18
CA ASN A 481 -21.40 -10.49 4.46
C ASN A 481 -19.93 -10.25 4.85
N ILE A 482 -19.14 -9.51 4.02
CA ILE A 482 -17.76 -9.11 4.37
C ILE A 482 -17.78 -7.95 5.36
N TYR A 483 -18.36 -6.80 4.99
CA TYR A 483 -18.50 -5.61 5.86
C TYR A 483 -19.89 -5.47 6.48
N GLY A 484 -20.83 -6.31 6.08
CA GLY A 484 -22.26 -6.15 6.40
C GLY A 484 -22.94 -5.14 5.47
N ASN A 485 -24.11 -4.65 5.91
CA ASN A 485 -24.85 -3.61 5.20
C ASN A 485 -24.51 -2.25 5.84
N CYS A 486 -23.57 -1.53 5.23
CA CYS A 486 -23.14 -0.21 5.68
C CYS A 486 -23.62 0.85 4.71
N SER A 487 -23.93 2.04 5.20
CA SER A 487 -24.08 3.24 4.37
C SER A 487 -23.43 4.41 5.06
N THR A 488 -22.69 5.23 4.31
CA THR A 488 -21.89 6.33 4.86
C THR A 488 -22.10 7.58 4.03
N PHE A 489 -22.41 8.67 4.72
CA PHE A 489 -22.31 10.02 4.17
C PHE A 489 -21.04 10.67 4.71
N ASP A 490 -20.21 11.20 3.81
CA ASP A 490 -18.91 11.79 4.12
C ASP A 490 -18.86 13.26 3.67
N ILE A 491 -18.36 14.11 4.56
CA ILE A 491 -18.10 15.53 4.25
C ILE A 491 -16.66 15.84 4.60
N LYS A 492 -15.96 16.48 3.65
CA LYS A 492 -14.60 16.93 3.82
C LYS A 492 -14.45 18.40 3.42
N ILE A 493 -13.77 19.17 4.24
CA ILE A 493 -13.42 20.57 4.00
C ILE A 493 -11.91 20.70 4.09
N GLY A 494 -11.31 21.21 3.04
CA GLY A 494 -9.87 21.50 2.98
C GLY A 494 -9.60 22.97 2.75
N TYR A 495 -8.52 23.48 3.30
CA TYR A 495 -7.98 24.80 3.06
C TYR A 495 -6.48 24.70 2.78
N HIS A 496 -6.03 25.33 1.70
CA HIS A 496 -4.61 25.45 1.36
C HIS A 496 -4.18 26.91 1.45
N GLY A 497 -3.19 27.20 2.28
CA GLY A 497 -2.65 28.55 2.47
C GLY A 497 -1.18 28.64 2.15
N LYS A 498 -0.72 29.80 1.67
CA LYS A 498 0.70 30.11 1.51
C LYS A 498 1.10 31.07 2.65
N ILE A 499 2.24 30.82 3.25
CA ILE A 499 2.82 31.66 4.32
C ILE A 499 3.94 32.50 3.73
N LEU A 500 4.74 31.92 2.83
CA LEU A 500 5.88 32.56 2.19
C LEU A 500 6.03 32.04 0.74
#